data_2004d2282376a723d0b5c5789b2fc5be
#
_entry.id   2004d2282376a723d0b5c5789b2fc5be
#
_cell.length_a   1.000
_cell.length_b   1.000
_cell.length_c   1.000
_cell.angle_alpha   90.00
_cell.angle_beta   90.00
_cell.angle_gamma   90.00
#
_symmetry.space_group_name_H-M   'P 1'
#
loop_
_entity.id
_entity.type
_entity.pdbx_description
1 polymer ?
#
loop_
_entity_poly.entity_id
_entity_poly.type
_entity_poly.pdbx_seq_one_letter_code
_entity_poly.pdbx_strand_id
1 'polypeptide(L)'
;MRKLPAVNRFPDAAAWADWLDGHHTDDGGAWLLIARTGSSAPLITIDDAAEVAMCYGWIDGHRRARDDRSFLQRYSRRRPGSTWSQVNVVRAEALIATGRMRPPGLRAVEAARADGRWDAAYAPQRSAPVPAELSAALAEDADAANRFAALDRTARYLLVLPLLKARTPAAGARRLAEIMATLHR
;
A
#
# COMPACT_ATOMS: atom_id res chain seq x y z
N MET A 1 -13.79 25.05 -0.91
CA MET A 1 -12.49 24.55 -0.38
C MET A 1 -12.77 23.32 0.49
N ARG A 2 -12.23 22.16 0.14
CA ARG A 2 -12.40 20.93 0.94
C ARG A 2 -11.55 21.09 2.22
N LYS A 3 -12.20 21.13 3.38
CA LYS A 3 -11.54 21.26 4.69
C LYS A 3 -10.44 20.22 4.82
N LEU A 4 -9.22 20.64 5.15
CA LEU A 4 -8.14 19.69 5.44
C LEU A 4 -8.55 18.84 6.65
N PRO A 5 -8.33 17.52 6.62
CA PRO A 5 -8.59 16.68 7.78
C PRO A 5 -7.69 17.11 8.96
N ALA A 6 -8.08 16.76 10.17
CA ALA A 6 -7.22 16.93 11.34
C ALA A 6 -5.89 16.18 11.08
N VAL A 7 -4.78 16.89 11.27
CA VAL A 7 -3.42 16.38 11.00
C VAL A 7 -2.69 16.18 12.31
N ASN A 8 -2.27 14.95 12.56
CA ASN A 8 -1.46 14.61 13.71
C ASN A 8 0.04 14.84 13.40
N ARG A 9 0.77 15.25 14.41
CA ARG A 9 2.21 15.44 14.35
C ARG A 9 2.85 14.64 15.45
N PHE A 10 3.73 13.71 15.07
CA PHE A 10 4.51 12.91 15.99
C PHE A 10 5.98 13.15 15.72
N PRO A 11 6.80 13.38 16.76
CA PRO A 11 8.23 13.60 16.60
C PRO A 11 8.96 12.32 16.21
N ASP A 12 8.45 11.16 16.62
CA ASP A 12 9.08 9.85 16.47
C ASP A 12 8.09 8.68 16.49
N ALA A 13 8.63 7.47 16.39
CA ALA A 13 7.89 6.22 16.41
C ALA A 13 7.19 5.96 17.76
N ALA A 14 7.81 6.36 18.88
CA ALA A 14 7.25 6.13 20.21
C ALA A 14 5.95 6.92 20.41
N ALA A 15 5.98 8.23 20.12
CA ALA A 15 4.79 9.07 20.21
C ALA A 15 3.63 8.60 19.32
N TRP A 16 3.93 8.04 18.13
CA TRP A 16 2.93 7.44 17.26
C TRP A 16 2.37 6.13 17.83
N ALA A 17 3.22 5.29 18.42
CA ALA A 17 2.82 4.05 19.08
C ALA A 17 1.92 4.34 20.29
N ASP A 18 2.28 5.30 21.14
CA ASP A 18 1.50 5.72 22.30
C ASP A 18 0.09 6.19 21.88
N TRP A 19 0.01 6.95 20.79
CA TRP A 19 -1.28 7.36 20.25
C TRP A 19 -2.11 6.15 19.78
N LEU A 20 -1.49 5.21 19.07
CA LEU A 20 -2.17 4.00 18.58
C LEU A 20 -2.62 3.06 19.69
N ASP A 21 -1.97 3.05 20.86
CA ASP A 21 -2.42 2.26 22.01
C ASP A 21 -3.86 2.62 22.40
N GLY A 22 -4.23 3.91 22.32
CA GLY A 22 -5.61 4.36 22.61
C GLY A 22 -6.55 4.42 21.39
N HIS A 23 -6.03 4.39 20.16
CA HIS A 23 -6.80 4.73 18.95
C HIS A 23 -6.77 3.67 17.85
N HIS A 24 -6.10 2.51 18.07
CA HIS A 24 -5.95 1.49 17.01
C HIS A 24 -7.29 0.85 16.59
N THR A 25 -8.35 1.04 17.38
CA THR A 25 -9.69 0.56 17.05
C THR A 25 -10.54 1.58 16.28
N ASP A 26 -10.05 2.82 16.09
CA ASP A 26 -10.79 3.88 15.43
C ASP A 26 -10.97 3.61 13.93
N ASP A 27 -12.18 3.81 13.40
CA ASP A 27 -12.51 3.61 11.99
C ASP A 27 -12.14 4.80 11.10
N GLY A 28 -11.99 5.99 11.69
CA GLY A 28 -11.70 7.23 10.96
C GLY A 28 -10.32 7.28 10.30
N GLY A 29 -9.37 6.52 10.83
CA GLY A 29 -7.96 6.61 10.48
C GLY A 29 -7.34 7.93 10.91
N ALA A 30 -6.03 8.09 10.64
CA ALA A 30 -5.26 9.26 11.01
C ALA A 30 -4.47 9.81 9.83
N TRP A 31 -4.42 11.14 9.70
CA TRP A 31 -3.50 11.82 8.80
C TRP A 31 -2.27 12.26 9.60
N LEU A 32 -1.10 11.80 9.19
CA LEU A 32 0.18 12.14 9.80
C LEU A 32 0.94 13.11 8.92
N LEU A 33 1.60 14.07 9.56
CA LEU A 33 2.62 14.87 8.93
C LEU A 33 3.94 14.10 8.98
N ILE A 34 4.50 13.78 7.82
CA ILE A 34 5.70 12.96 7.66
C ILE A 34 6.86 13.82 7.14
N ALA A 35 8.05 13.65 7.72
CA ALA A 35 9.27 14.27 7.22
C ALA A 35 9.63 13.74 5.83
N ARG A 36 10.08 14.62 4.93
CA ARG A 36 10.75 14.18 3.69
C ARG A 36 12.18 13.74 4.01
N THR A 37 12.69 12.82 3.22
CA THR A 37 14.10 12.39 3.30
C THR A 37 15.02 13.60 3.23
N GLY A 38 15.96 13.68 4.18
CA GLY A 38 16.88 14.81 4.31
C GLY A 38 16.32 16.04 5.04
N SER A 39 15.04 16.03 5.45
CA SER A 39 14.47 17.11 6.29
C SER A 39 14.95 17.00 7.73
N SER A 40 15.33 18.12 8.33
CA SER A 40 15.65 18.23 9.77
C SER A 40 14.41 18.52 10.64
N ALA A 41 13.21 18.45 10.07
CA ALA A 41 11.98 18.67 10.83
C ALA A 41 11.84 17.57 11.91
N PRO A 42 11.45 17.92 13.15
CA PRO A 42 11.20 16.95 14.22
C PRO A 42 9.86 16.23 13.97
N LEU A 43 9.85 15.35 12.98
CA LEU A 43 8.70 14.60 12.54
C LEU A 43 9.11 13.15 12.26
N ILE A 44 8.21 12.25 12.54
CA ILE A 44 8.36 10.82 12.24
C ILE A 44 8.66 10.59 10.75
N THR A 45 9.53 9.63 10.46
CA THR A 45 9.84 9.18 9.09
C THR A 45 8.71 8.31 8.52
N ILE A 46 8.67 8.17 7.19
CA ILE A 46 7.67 7.32 6.54
C ILE A 46 7.84 5.83 6.91
N ASP A 47 9.08 5.39 7.07
CA ASP A 47 9.37 4.00 7.41
C ASP A 47 8.98 3.69 8.85
N ASP A 48 9.35 4.52 9.82
CA ASP A 48 8.94 4.37 11.21
C ASP A 48 7.41 4.41 11.36
N ALA A 49 6.77 5.37 10.68
CA ALA A 49 5.31 5.47 10.71
C ALA A 49 4.62 4.23 10.15
N ALA A 50 5.16 3.64 9.07
CA ALA A 50 4.61 2.43 8.47
C ALA A 50 4.84 1.18 9.34
N GLU A 51 6.01 1.04 9.97
CA GLU A 51 6.31 -0.07 10.87
C GLU A 51 5.41 -0.05 12.09
N VAL A 52 5.30 1.10 12.75
CA VAL A 52 4.42 1.25 13.92
C VAL A 52 2.97 0.99 13.55
N ALA A 53 2.47 1.58 12.47
CA ALA A 53 1.11 1.33 11.99
C ALA A 53 0.84 -0.17 11.76
N MET A 54 1.80 -0.88 11.15
CA MET A 54 1.70 -2.32 10.91
C MET A 54 1.63 -3.12 12.20
N CYS A 55 2.38 -2.73 13.24
CA CYS A 55 2.33 -3.38 14.55
C CYS A 55 0.92 -3.35 15.15
N TYR A 56 0.12 -2.34 14.84
CA TYR A 56 -1.27 -2.18 15.30
C TYR A 56 -2.33 -2.63 14.27
N GLY A 57 -1.92 -3.31 13.20
CA GLY A 57 -2.84 -3.80 12.16
C GLY A 57 -3.37 -2.69 11.24
N TRP A 58 -2.67 -1.56 11.18
CA TRP A 58 -2.98 -0.45 10.28
C TRP A 58 -2.16 -0.53 8.99
N ILE A 59 -2.60 0.21 7.97
CA ILE A 59 -1.96 0.31 6.66
C ILE A 59 -1.95 1.75 6.19
N ASP A 60 -0.92 2.11 5.43
CA ASP A 60 -0.86 3.37 4.70
C ASP A 60 -1.92 3.43 3.59
N GLY A 61 -2.40 4.62 3.33
CA GLY A 61 -3.39 4.90 2.30
C GLY A 61 -3.00 6.11 1.45
N HIS A 62 -3.88 7.09 1.34
CA HIS A 62 -3.65 8.27 0.51
C HIS A 62 -2.49 9.12 1.03
N ARG A 63 -1.69 9.61 0.07
CA ARG A 63 -0.65 10.61 0.29
C ARG A 63 -1.07 11.94 -0.33
N ARG A 64 -0.72 13.05 0.34
CA ARG A 64 -0.90 14.40 -0.19
C ARG A 64 0.37 15.20 -0.03
N ALA A 65 0.75 15.91 -1.06
CA ALA A 65 1.83 16.90 -0.96
C ALA A 65 1.42 18.01 0.03
N ARG A 66 2.39 18.56 0.75
CA ARG A 66 2.20 19.72 1.61
C ARG A 66 3.21 20.82 1.28
N ASP A 67 4.50 20.59 1.52
CA ASP A 67 5.59 21.53 1.27
C ASP A 67 6.88 20.76 0.89
N ASP A 68 7.99 21.46 0.80
CA ASP A 68 9.31 20.92 0.45
C ASP A 68 9.94 20.08 1.59
N ARG A 69 9.48 20.22 2.83
CA ARG A 69 10.01 19.54 4.02
C ARG A 69 9.15 18.38 4.49
N SER A 70 7.86 18.38 4.13
CA SER A 70 6.89 17.41 4.65
C SER A 70 5.79 17.06 3.65
N PHE A 71 5.10 15.96 3.92
CA PHE A 71 3.89 15.54 3.23
C PHE A 71 2.89 14.92 4.20
N LEU A 72 1.67 14.75 3.76
CA LEU A 72 0.62 14.10 4.54
C LEU A 72 0.47 12.65 4.08
N GLN A 73 0.50 11.71 5.04
CA GLN A 73 0.23 10.30 4.82
C GLN A 73 -0.96 9.87 5.68
N ARG A 74 -1.95 9.24 5.05
CA ARG A 74 -3.07 8.65 5.78
C ARG A 74 -2.73 7.23 6.20
N TYR A 75 -3.04 6.89 7.45
CA TYR A 75 -3.05 5.53 7.98
C TYR A 75 -4.45 5.16 8.44
N SER A 76 -4.82 3.89 8.34
CA SER A 76 -6.11 3.38 8.83
C SER A 76 -6.03 1.89 9.10
N ARG A 77 -6.96 1.38 9.90
CA ARG A 77 -7.08 -0.07 10.12
C ARG A 77 -7.18 -0.83 8.80
N ARG A 78 -6.54 -1.98 8.74
CA ARG A 78 -6.75 -2.92 7.64
C ARG A 78 -8.20 -3.40 7.68
N ARG A 79 -8.89 -3.28 6.57
CA ARG A 79 -10.24 -3.82 6.40
C ARG A 79 -10.17 -5.32 6.11
N PRO A 80 -11.23 -6.09 6.45
CA PRO A 80 -11.38 -7.44 5.92
C PRO A 80 -11.19 -7.42 4.39
N GLY A 81 -10.38 -8.35 3.88
CA GLY A 81 -10.07 -8.41 2.44
C GLY A 81 -8.99 -7.45 1.95
N SER A 82 -8.39 -6.58 2.78
CA SER A 82 -7.24 -5.76 2.38
C SER A 82 -6.10 -6.62 1.87
N THR A 83 -5.62 -6.32 0.65
CA THR A 83 -4.49 -7.04 0.04
C THR A 83 -3.17 -6.77 0.77
N TRP A 84 -2.23 -7.72 0.63
CA TRP A 84 -0.86 -7.56 1.11
C TRP A 84 0.09 -7.41 -0.07
N SER A 85 1.13 -6.62 0.10
CA SER A 85 2.28 -6.60 -0.81
C SER A 85 3.40 -7.46 -0.21
N GLN A 86 4.25 -8.03 -1.06
CA GLN A 86 5.43 -8.78 -0.59
C GLN A 86 6.33 -7.94 0.32
N VAL A 87 6.46 -6.64 0.07
CA VAL A 87 7.20 -5.72 0.95
C VAL A 87 6.59 -5.69 2.35
N ASN A 88 5.26 -5.63 2.45
CA ASN A 88 4.59 -5.62 3.75
C ASN A 88 4.62 -6.98 4.44
N VAL A 89 4.64 -8.09 3.68
CA VAL A 89 4.84 -9.44 4.23
C VAL A 89 6.21 -9.53 4.89
N VAL A 90 7.29 -9.19 4.16
CA VAL A 90 8.67 -9.23 4.69
C VAL A 90 8.82 -8.32 5.91
N ARG A 91 8.25 -7.10 5.87
CA ARG A 91 8.28 -6.18 7.00
C ARG A 91 7.55 -6.75 8.23
N ALA A 92 6.37 -7.34 8.04
CA ALA A 92 5.61 -7.94 9.12
C ALA A 92 6.35 -9.14 9.75
N GLU A 93 6.97 -9.99 8.94
CA GLU A 93 7.78 -11.11 9.42
C GLU A 93 8.96 -10.64 10.27
N ALA A 94 9.66 -9.60 9.84
CA ALA A 94 10.74 -9.00 10.62
C ALA A 94 10.24 -8.41 11.96
N LEU A 95 9.08 -7.74 11.96
CA LEU A 95 8.48 -7.20 13.19
C LEU A 95 8.01 -8.30 14.14
N ILE A 96 7.53 -9.42 13.63
CA ILE A 96 7.17 -10.60 14.43
C ILE A 96 8.43 -11.24 15.03
N ALA A 97 9.46 -11.47 14.20
CA ALA A 97 10.71 -12.09 14.64
C ALA A 97 11.44 -11.28 15.72
N THR A 98 11.31 -9.94 15.69
CA THR A 98 11.91 -9.04 16.69
C THR A 98 10.99 -8.77 17.89
N GLY A 99 9.82 -9.42 18.00
CA GLY A 99 8.87 -9.24 19.10
C GLY A 99 8.21 -7.85 19.15
N ARG A 100 8.31 -7.05 18.09
CA ARG A 100 7.74 -5.70 18.01
C ARG A 100 6.25 -5.69 17.63
N MET A 101 5.77 -6.77 17.01
CA MET A 101 4.39 -6.87 16.57
C MET A 101 3.42 -6.92 17.76
N ARG A 102 2.41 -6.08 17.76
CA ARG A 102 1.37 -6.01 18.80
C ARG A 102 0.19 -6.95 18.47
N PRO A 103 -0.65 -7.31 19.47
CA PRO A 103 -1.77 -8.22 19.23
C PRO A 103 -2.71 -7.83 18.08
N PRO A 104 -3.05 -6.54 17.83
CA PRO A 104 -3.86 -6.17 16.67
C PRO A 104 -3.18 -6.47 15.33
N GLY A 105 -1.86 -6.27 15.24
CA GLY A 105 -1.05 -6.59 14.06
C GLY A 105 -0.98 -8.08 13.82
N LEU A 106 -0.75 -8.89 14.86
CA LEU A 106 -0.76 -10.36 14.78
C LEU A 106 -2.10 -10.87 14.25
N ARG A 107 -3.23 -10.38 14.78
CA ARG A 107 -4.57 -10.74 14.27
C ARG A 107 -4.75 -10.41 12.78
N ALA A 108 -4.20 -9.28 12.31
CA ALA A 108 -4.28 -8.91 10.89
C ALA A 108 -3.46 -9.85 10.00
N VAL A 109 -2.30 -10.32 10.48
CA VAL A 109 -1.46 -11.32 9.80
C VAL A 109 -2.14 -12.69 9.77
N GLU A 110 -2.62 -13.15 10.92
CA GLU A 110 -3.33 -14.44 11.05
C GLU A 110 -4.56 -14.52 10.14
N ALA A 111 -5.38 -13.47 10.11
CA ALA A 111 -6.52 -13.38 9.22
C ALA A 111 -6.11 -13.43 7.73
N ALA A 112 -4.98 -12.81 7.38
CA ALA A 112 -4.47 -12.84 6.01
C ALA A 112 -3.90 -14.20 5.61
N ARG A 113 -3.29 -14.92 6.56
CA ARG A 113 -2.81 -16.31 6.36
C ARG A 113 -3.98 -17.27 6.21
N ALA A 114 -4.98 -17.13 7.08
CA ALA A 114 -6.15 -18.01 7.07
C ALA A 114 -6.97 -17.94 5.77
N ASP A 115 -7.06 -16.78 5.12
CA ASP A 115 -7.81 -16.60 3.87
C ASP A 115 -6.94 -16.52 2.62
N GLY A 116 -5.66 -16.88 2.69
CA GLY A 116 -4.72 -16.95 1.57
C GLY A 116 -4.23 -15.60 1.01
N ARG A 117 -4.60 -14.45 1.62
CA ARG A 117 -4.10 -13.12 1.19
C ARG A 117 -2.61 -12.93 1.44
N TRP A 118 -2.08 -13.66 2.39
CA TRP A 118 -0.66 -13.63 2.72
C TRP A 118 0.18 -14.22 1.57
N ASP A 119 -0.18 -15.41 1.11
CA ASP A 119 0.52 -16.12 0.03
C ASP A 119 0.29 -15.47 -1.34
N ALA A 120 -0.89 -14.85 -1.52
CA ALA A 120 -1.23 -14.07 -2.70
C ALA A 120 -0.71 -12.62 -2.65
N ALA A 121 0.31 -12.32 -1.84
CA ALA A 121 0.87 -10.97 -1.75
C ALA A 121 1.48 -10.53 -3.08
N TYR A 122 1.02 -9.37 -3.58
CA TYR A 122 1.46 -8.86 -4.88
C TYR A 122 2.88 -8.31 -4.84
N ALA A 123 3.59 -8.49 -5.99
CA ALA A 123 4.97 -8.08 -6.13
C ALA A 123 5.12 -6.54 -6.18
N PRO A 124 6.22 -5.98 -5.62
CA PRO A 124 6.51 -4.55 -5.71
C PRO A 124 6.96 -4.18 -7.13
N GLN A 125 6.86 -2.90 -7.48
CA GLN A 125 7.18 -2.35 -8.80
C GLN A 125 8.53 -2.85 -9.37
N ARG A 126 9.54 -3.03 -8.51
CA ARG A 126 10.88 -3.45 -8.95
C ARG A 126 10.94 -4.87 -9.52
N SER A 127 10.02 -5.75 -9.11
CA SER A 127 10.01 -7.18 -9.46
C SER A 127 8.65 -7.68 -9.97
N ALA A 128 7.67 -6.80 -10.12
CA ALA A 128 6.35 -7.20 -10.60
C ALA A 128 6.43 -7.71 -12.05
N PRO A 129 6.04 -8.97 -12.31
CA PRO A 129 5.93 -9.47 -13.67
C PRO A 129 4.75 -8.81 -14.38
N VAL A 130 4.76 -8.83 -15.70
CA VAL A 130 3.53 -8.61 -16.50
C VAL A 130 2.69 -9.88 -16.36
N PRO A 131 1.42 -9.81 -15.90
CA PRO A 131 0.58 -11.00 -15.78
C PRO A 131 0.40 -11.74 -17.11
N ALA A 132 0.33 -13.06 -17.07
CA ALA A 132 0.26 -13.90 -18.26
C ALA A 132 -0.96 -13.57 -19.14
N GLU A 133 -2.11 -13.30 -18.51
CA GLU A 133 -3.34 -12.90 -19.20
C GLU A 133 -3.20 -11.54 -19.91
N LEU A 134 -2.47 -10.60 -19.36
CA LEU A 134 -2.17 -9.32 -20.03
C LEU A 134 -1.17 -9.54 -21.16
N SER A 135 -0.14 -10.36 -20.95
CA SER A 135 0.82 -10.70 -22.00
C SER A 135 0.14 -11.35 -23.21
N ALA A 136 -0.81 -12.26 -22.97
CA ALA A 136 -1.58 -12.89 -24.03
C ALA A 136 -2.46 -11.87 -24.77
N ALA A 137 -3.18 -11.00 -24.04
CA ALA A 137 -4.01 -9.97 -24.67
C ALA A 137 -3.19 -8.97 -25.50
N LEU A 138 -2.00 -8.59 -25.04
CA LEU A 138 -1.08 -7.70 -25.79
C LEU A 138 -0.51 -8.41 -27.03
N ALA A 139 -0.33 -9.72 -27.02
CA ALA A 139 0.12 -10.47 -28.20
C ALA A 139 -0.90 -10.46 -29.36
N GLU A 140 -2.19 -10.35 -29.04
CA GLU A 140 -3.29 -10.28 -30.01
C GLU A 140 -3.58 -8.86 -30.48
N ASP A 141 -2.94 -7.83 -29.90
CA ASP A 141 -3.23 -6.41 -30.13
C ASP A 141 -1.95 -5.59 -30.20
N ALA A 142 -1.42 -5.41 -31.40
CA ALA A 142 -0.16 -4.73 -31.64
C ALA A 142 -0.18 -3.25 -31.22
N ASP A 143 -1.32 -2.56 -31.37
CA ASP A 143 -1.43 -1.15 -30.99
C ASP A 143 -1.39 -0.99 -29.46
N ALA A 144 -2.13 -1.81 -28.74
CA ALA A 144 -2.09 -1.85 -27.28
C ALA A 144 -0.69 -2.25 -26.78
N ALA A 145 -0.02 -3.22 -27.42
CA ALA A 145 1.33 -3.63 -27.08
C ALA A 145 2.33 -2.48 -27.24
N ASN A 146 2.29 -1.74 -28.34
CA ASN A 146 3.15 -0.59 -28.61
C ASN A 146 2.92 0.52 -27.55
N ARG A 147 1.67 0.83 -27.23
CA ARG A 147 1.34 1.84 -26.19
C ARG A 147 1.80 1.40 -24.82
N PHE A 148 1.60 0.11 -24.46
CA PHE A 148 2.09 -0.44 -23.21
C PHE A 148 3.62 -0.37 -23.14
N ALA A 149 4.32 -0.68 -24.22
CA ALA A 149 5.78 -0.61 -24.31
C ALA A 149 6.31 0.82 -24.20
N ALA A 150 5.57 1.83 -24.63
CA ALA A 150 5.93 3.24 -24.53
C ALA A 150 5.78 3.82 -23.11
N LEU A 151 5.02 3.17 -22.22
CA LEU A 151 4.88 3.60 -20.84
C LEU A 151 6.21 3.45 -20.08
N ASP A 152 6.52 4.38 -19.19
CA ASP A 152 7.61 4.21 -18.23
C ASP A 152 7.30 3.11 -17.20
N ARG A 153 8.31 2.71 -16.43
CA ARG A 153 8.19 1.63 -15.44
C ARG A 153 7.10 1.89 -14.40
N THR A 154 6.94 3.13 -13.98
CA THR A 154 5.96 3.50 -12.96
C THR A 154 4.55 3.46 -13.53
N ALA A 155 4.35 4.02 -14.71
CA ALA A 155 3.06 4.00 -15.40
C ALA A 155 2.61 2.56 -15.70
N ARG A 156 3.52 1.71 -16.22
CA ARG A 156 3.24 0.28 -16.41
C ARG A 156 2.79 -0.40 -15.12
N TYR A 157 3.55 -0.19 -14.03
CA TYR A 157 3.21 -0.80 -12.74
C TYR A 157 1.85 -0.33 -12.22
N LEU A 158 1.56 0.97 -12.26
CA LEU A 158 0.29 1.51 -11.81
C LEU A 158 -0.89 0.99 -12.64
N LEU A 159 -0.69 0.81 -13.95
CA LEU A 159 -1.70 0.23 -14.84
C LEU A 159 -1.98 -1.25 -14.50
N VAL A 160 -0.94 -2.03 -14.22
CA VAL A 160 -1.04 -3.47 -13.96
C VAL A 160 -1.44 -3.78 -12.51
N LEU A 161 -1.16 -2.90 -11.55
CA LEU A 161 -1.36 -3.12 -10.12
C LEU A 161 -2.79 -3.58 -9.74
N PRO A 162 -3.88 -3.05 -10.31
CA PRO A 162 -5.23 -3.56 -10.03
C PRO A 162 -5.43 -5.02 -10.43
N LEU A 163 -4.77 -5.46 -11.52
CA LEU A 163 -4.80 -6.85 -11.98
C LEU A 163 -4.00 -7.75 -11.04
N LEU A 164 -2.79 -7.35 -10.63
CA LEU A 164 -1.98 -8.06 -9.64
C LEU A 164 -2.69 -8.24 -8.28
N LYS A 165 -3.64 -7.37 -7.96
CA LYS A 165 -4.45 -7.43 -6.74
C LYS A 165 -5.75 -8.22 -6.89
N ALA A 166 -6.11 -8.64 -8.10
CA ALA A 166 -7.33 -9.39 -8.35
C ALA A 166 -7.25 -10.79 -7.74
N ARG A 167 -8.26 -11.16 -6.96
CA ARG A 167 -8.30 -12.44 -6.23
C ARG A 167 -9.30 -13.44 -6.78
N THR A 168 -10.09 -13.05 -7.77
CA THR A 168 -11.05 -13.94 -8.43
C THR A 168 -10.90 -13.85 -9.95
N PRO A 169 -11.16 -14.91 -10.69
CA PRO A 169 -11.11 -14.87 -12.16
C PRO A 169 -11.98 -13.76 -12.76
N ALA A 170 -13.17 -13.53 -12.21
CA ALA A 170 -14.06 -12.46 -12.65
C ALA A 170 -13.50 -11.05 -12.39
N ALA A 171 -12.84 -10.85 -11.25
CA ALA A 171 -12.15 -9.59 -10.97
C ALA A 171 -10.96 -9.40 -11.90
N GLY A 172 -10.18 -10.45 -12.16
CA GLY A 172 -9.06 -10.44 -13.11
C GLY A 172 -9.51 -10.06 -14.51
N ALA A 173 -10.53 -10.73 -15.05
CA ALA A 173 -11.08 -10.44 -16.37
C ALA A 173 -11.57 -9.00 -16.51
N ARG A 174 -12.26 -8.47 -15.50
CA ARG A 174 -12.69 -7.05 -15.50
C ARG A 174 -11.50 -6.09 -15.50
N ARG A 175 -10.47 -6.36 -14.69
CA ARG A 175 -9.27 -5.50 -14.64
C ARG A 175 -8.46 -5.56 -15.93
N LEU A 176 -8.36 -6.73 -16.55
CA LEU A 176 -7.75 -6.87 -17.86
C LEU A 176 -8.48 -6.02 -18.91
N ALA A 177 -9.82 -6.11 -18.97
CA ALA A 177 -10.61 -5.30 -19.88
C ALA A 177 -10.43 -3.78 -19.65
N GLU A 178 -10.37 -3.32 -18.39
CA GLU A 178 -10.10 -1.92 -18.04
C GLU A 178 -8.71 -1.47 -18.52
N ILE A 179 -7.69 -2.34 -18.40
CA ILE A 179 -6.32 -2.07 -18.89
C ILE A 179 -6.33 -1.92 -20.40
N MET A 180 -6.90 -2.89 -21.13
CA MET A 180 -6.97 -2.84 -22.59
C MET A 180 -7.72 -1.60 -23.08
N ALA A 181 -8.87 -1.27 -22.48
CA ALA A 181 -9.61 -0.05 -22.80
C ALA A 181 -8.80 1.24 -22.50
N THR A 182 -7.90 1.23 -21.53
CA THR A 182 -7.02 2.36 -21.22
C THR A 182 -5.92 2.51 -22.28
N LEU A 183 -5.39 1.39 -22.78
CA LEU A 183 -4.37 1.38 -23.83
C LEU A 183 -4.92 1.80 -25.20
N HIS A 184 -6.23 1.71 -25.45
CA HIS A 184 -6.88 2.17 -26.67
C HIS A 184 -7.24 3.66 -26.70
N ARG A 185 -7.14 4.37 -25.58
CA ARG A 185 -7.38 5.82 -25.49
C ARG A 185 -6.17 6.64 -25.85
#